data_43c69abc25a28465e337f22f0348da0f
#
_entry.id   43c69abc25a28465e337f22f0348da0f
#
_cell.length_a   1.000
_cell.length_b   1.000
_cell.length_c   1.000
_cell.angle_alpha   90.00
_cell.angle_beta   90.00
_cell.angle_gamma   90.00
#
_symmetry.space_group_name_H-M   'P 1'
#
loop_
_entity.id
_entity.type
_entity.pdbx_description
1 polymer ?
#
loop_
_entity_poly.entity_id
_entity_poly.type
_entity_poly.pdbx_seq_one_letter_code
_entity_poly.pdbx_strand_id
1 'polypeptide(L)'
;QRDFRQRLAQQNIEKIAKEEGTTSEAILDKRAKDMQAKDSDLNNLVREYHDGLLLFAISDSLVWGKAQKDEAGLEKYFKEHRKEYKWDAPRFKGIAYHVKDDADVKAVRNSIKNVPFKVWAETLRKTFNSGKEIRIRVEKGLFKEGDNALVDSVVFKKRGAKVSKLKDYPIDATYGKKISAPQDIDDVRGEVVSDYQNELEKKWIEELREKYPVEIDKEVLATVNKH
;
A
#
# COMPACT_ATOMS: atom_id res chain seq x y z
N GLN A 1 -37.40 4.93 -15.11
CA GLN A 1 -37.22 5.73 -16.34
C GLN A 1 -35.84 5.61 -16.96
N ARG A 2 -34.73 5.61 -16.15
CA ARG A 2 -33.33 5.52 -16.64
C ARG A 2 -33.05 4.18 -17.34
N ASP A 3 -33.46 3.09 -16.71
CA ASP A 3 -33.27 1.73 -17.25
C ASP A 3 -34.05 1.48 -18.54
N PHE A 4 -35.25 2.08 -18.66
CA PHE A 4 -36.03 1.98 -19.87
C PHE A 4 -35.36 2.70 -21.06
N ARG A 5 -34.81 3.91 -20.80
CA ARG A 5 -34.11 4.68 -21.84
C ARG A 5 -32.80 3.96 -22.28
N GLN A 6 -32.09 3.35 -21.35
CA GLN A 6 -30.88 2.58 -21.65
C GLN A 6 -31.20 1.35 -22.51
N ARG A 7 -32.23 0.58 -22.17
CA ARG A 7 -32.66 -0.59 -22.98
C ARG A 7 -33.13 -0.20 -24.38
N LEU A 8 -33.88 0.88 -24.51
CA LEU A 8 -34.32 1.40 -25.79
C LEU A 8 -33.16 1.86 -26.67
N ALA A 9 -32.17 2.54 -26.08
CA ALA A 9 -30.95 2.96 -26.78
C ALA A 9 -30.12 1.76 -27.25
N GLN A 10 -29.96 0.74 -26.40
CA GLN A 10 -29.26 -0.49 -26.76
C GLN A 10 -29.94 -1.24 -27.91
N GLN A 11 -31.29 -1.42 -27.86
CA GLN A 11 -32.06 -2.05 -28.94
C GLN A 11 -31.91 -1.29 -30.25
N ASN A 12 -31.93 0.04 -30.21
CA ASN A 12 -31.72 0.86 -31.42
C ASN A 12 -30.33 0.69 -32.01
N ILE A 13 -29.28 0.59 -31.18
CA ILE A 13 -27.91 0.37 -31.64
C ILE A 13 -27.76 -1.04 -32.26
N GLU A 14 -28.32 -2.05 -31.63
CA GLU A 14 -28.32 -3.43 -32.13
C GLU A 14 -29.02 -3.54 -33.49
N LYS A 15 -30.15 -2.84 -33.64
CA LYS A 15 -30.89 -2.75 -34.92
C LYS A 15 -30.06 -2.12 -36.03
N ILE A 16 -29.43 -0.96 -35.76
CA ILE A 16 -28.56 -0.27 -36.72
C ILE A 16 -27.35 -1.14 -37.08
N ALA A 17 -26.72 -1.78 -36.09
CA ALA A 17 -25.58 -2.68 -36.31
C ALA A 17 -25.95 -3.85 -37.23
N LYS A 18 -27.15 -4.40 -37.06
CA LYS A 18 -27.66 -5.48 -37.92
C LYS A 18 -27.99 -5.01 -39.35
N GLU A 19 -28.54 -3.82 -39.48
CA GLU A 19 -28.83 -3.21 -40.78
C GLU A 19 -27.57 -2.84 -41.57
N GLU A 20 -26.50 -2.39 -40.87
CA GLU A 20 -25.19 -2.03 -41.45
C GLU A 20 -24.23 -3.24 -41.57
N GLY A 21 -24.63 -4.43 -41.10
CA GLY A 21 -23.80 -5.64 -41.17
C GLY A 21 -22.53 -5.58 -40.29
N THR A 22 -22.62 -4.87 -39.15
CA THR A 22 -21.51 -4.61 -38.26
C THR A 22 -21.88 -4.93 -36.78
N THR A 23 -21.00 -4.60 -35.84
CA THR A 23 -21.25 -4.80 -34.40
C THR A 23 -21.77 -3.53 -33.73
N SER A 24 -22.50 -3.68 -32.61
CA SER A 24 -22.95 -2.55 -31.79
C SER A 24 -21.78 -1.69 -31.30
N GLU A 25 -20.64 -2.31 -31.01
CA GLU A 25 -19.41 -1.64 -30.60
C GLU A 25 -18.87 -0.73 -31.71
N ALA A 26 -18.79 -1.24 -32.93
CA ALA A 26 -18.34 -0.44 -34.10
C ALA A 26 -19.25 0.76 -34.38
N ILE A 27 -20.57 0.61 -34.19
CA ILE A 27 -21.52 1.73 -34.32
C ILE A 27 -21.28 2.77 -33.21
N LEU A 28 -21.06 2.33 -31.98
CA LEU A 28 -20.75 3.24 -30.85
C LEU A 28 -19.45 3.97 -31.08
N ASP A 29 -18.38 3.28 -31.50
CA ASP A 29 -17.07 3.88 -31.80
C ASP A 29 -17.16 4.92 -32.91
N LYS A 30 -17.88 4.61 -33.99
CA LYS A 30 -18.12 5.55 -35.09
C LYS A 30 -18.82 6.81 -34.60
N ARG A 31 -19.92 6.64 -33.81
CA ARG A 31 -20.65 7.78 -33.26
C ARG A 31 -19.82 8.60 -32.26
N ALA A 32 -19.05 7.94 -31.41
CA ALA A 32 -18.14 8.63 -30.48
C ALA A 32 -17.11 9.48 -31.22
N LYS A 33 -16.49 8.94 -32.27
CA LYS A 33 -15.55 9.69 -33.15
C LYS A 33 -16.24 10.87 -33.85
N ASP A 34 -17.44 10.66 -34.38
CA ASP A 34 -18.20 11.72 -35.04
C ASP A 34 -18.60 12.84 -34.08
N MET A 35 -18.97 12.52 -32.84
CA MET A 35 -19.26 13.50 -31.79
C MET A 35 -17.99 14.26 -31.39
N GLN A 36 -16.89 13.55 -31.17
CA GLN A 36 -15.59 14.13 -30.82
C GLN A 36 -15.09 15.07 -31.93
N ALA A 37 -15.28 14.72 -33.20
CA ALA A 37 -14.89 15.56 -34.33
C ALA A 37 -15.72 16.86 -34.47
N LYS A 38 -16.95 16.87 -33.94
CA LYS A 38 -17.88 18.01 -34.02
C LYS A 38 -17.84 18.92 -32.79
N ASP A 39 -17.32 18.44 -31.67
CA ASP A 39 -17.30 19.13 -30.39
C ASP A 39 -15.84 19.22 -29.89
N SER A 40 -15.30 20.44 -29.96
CA SER A 40 -13.90 20.71 -29.55
C SER A 40 -13.67 20.47 -28.05
N ASP A 41 -14.66 20.75 -27.22
CA ASP A 41 -14.55 20.59 -25.77
C ASP A 41 -14.54 19.10 -25.41
N LEU A 42 -15.41 18.31 -26.04
CA LEU A 42 -15.40 16.86 -25.92
C LEU A 42 -14.08 16.26 -26.41
N ASN A 43 -13.57 16.74 -27.56
CA ASN A 43 -12.28 16.28 -28.09
C ASN A 43 -11.12 16.58 -27.14
N ASN A 44 -11.07 17.78 -26.57
CA ASN A 44 -10.06 18.15 -25.60
C ASN A 44 -10.15 17.31 -24.32
N LEU A 45 -11.36 17.07 -23.82
CA LEU A 45 -11.60 16.23 -22.66
C LEU A 45 -11.15 14.78 -22.88
N VAL A 46 -11.49 14.19 -24.03
CA VAL A 46 -11.06 12.82 -24.39
C VAL A 46 -9.54 12.72 -24.47
N ARG A 47 -8.90 13.72 -25.07
CA ARG A 47 -7.46 13.80 -25.15
C ARG A 47 -6.80 13.93 -23.77
N GLU A 48 -7.33 14.79 -22.92
CA GLU A 48 -6.85 14.96 -21.56
C GLU A 48 -6.93 13.64 -20.75
N TYR A 49 -8.05 12.93 -20.85
CA TYR A 49 -8.20 11.61 -20.23
C TYR A 49 -7.21 10.58 -20.79
N HIS A 50 -7.05 10.53 -22.09
CA HIS A 50 -6.11 9.63 -22.75
C HIS A 50 -4.67 9.90 -22.27
N ASP A 51 -4.24 11.16 -22.31
CA ASP A 51 -2.91 11.57 -21.90
C ASP A 51 -2.69 11.33 -20.39
N GLY A 52 -3.71 11.55 -19.57
CA GLY A 52 -3.69 11.24 -18.14
C GLY A 52 -3.53 9.74 -17.86
N LEU A 53 -4.24 8.88 -18.60
CA LEU A 53 -4.10 7.42 -18.47
C LEU A 53 -2.70 6.94 -18.91
N LEU A 54 -2.15 7.50 -19.97
CA LEU A 54 -0.78 7.19 -20.42
C LEU A 54 0.25 7.62 -19.38
N LEU A 55 0.11 8.85 -18.84
CA LEU A 55 0.98 9.35 -17.78
C LEU A 55 0.91 8.47 -16.54
N PHE A 56 -0.30 8.08 -16.13
CA PHE A 56 -0.49 7.17 -15.00
C PHE A 56 0.20 5.81 -15.25
N ALA A 57 -0.03 5.20 -16.41
CA ALA A 57 0.52 3.89 -16.73
C ALA A 57 2.05 3.89 -16.77
N ILE A 58 2.68 4.93 -17.33
CA ILE A 58 4.14 5.04 -17.39
C ILE A 58 4.72 5.35 -15.99
N SER A 59 4.08 6.22 -15.22
CA SER A 59 4.50 6.54 -13.85
C SER A 59 4.41 5.33 -12.93
N ASP A 60 3.34 4.53 -13.03
CA ASP A 60 3.21 3.28 -12.29
C ASP A 60 4.32 2.29 -12.67
N SER A 61 4.58 2.14 -13.97
CA SER A 61 5.59 1.20 -14.46
C SER A 61 7.02 1.58 -14.04
N LEU A 62 7.39 2.85 -14.13
CA LEU A 62 8.77 3.31 -13.97
C LEU A 62 9.10 3.74 -12.53
N VAL A 63 8.09 4.20 -11.78
CA VAL A 63 8.27 4.79 -10.44
C VAL A 63 7.51 4.00 -9.38
N TRP A 64 6.19 4.07 -9.38
CA TRP A 64 5.39 3.60 -8.23
C TRP A 64 5.40 2.09 -8.08
N GLY A 65 5.10 1.35 -9.15
CA GLY A 65 5.12 -0.10 -9.15
C GLY A 65 6.53 -0.67 -9.01
N LYS A 66 7.54 0.04 -9.55
CA LYS A 66 8.95 -0.31 -9.35
C LYS A 66 9.36 -0.14 -7.90
N ALA A 67 9.04 1.01 -7.28
CA ALA A 67 9.37 1.28 -5.88
C ALA A 67 8.83 0.22 -4.93
N GLN A 68 7.63 -0.31 -5.19
CA GLN A 68 7.01 -1.34 -4.36
C GLN A 68 7.63 -2.73 -4.50
N LYS A 69 8.19 -3.05 -5.66
CA LYS A 69 8.64 -4.41 -6.04
C LYS A 69 10.17 -4.57 -5.99
N ASP A 70 10.91 -3.49 -6.02
CA ASP A 70 12.38 -3.50 -6.04
C ASP A 70 12.96 -3.68 -4.63
N GLU A 71 12.87 -4.90 -4.11
CA GLU A 71 13.39 -5.23 -2.77
C GLU A 71 14.87 -4.88 -2.61
N ALA A 72 15.69 -5.09 -3.65
CA ALA A 72 17.12 -4.79 -3.60
C ALA A 72 17.39 -3.28 -3.55
N GLY A 73 16.63 -2.49 -4.35
CA GLY A 73 16.69 -1.03 -4.33
C GLY A 73 16.23 -0.46 -2.99
N LEU A 74 15.13 -0.98 -2.45
CA LEU A 74 14.62 -0.59 -1.14
C LEU A 74 15.61 -0.88 0.00
N GLU A 75 16.22 -2.07 0.01
CA GLU A 75 17.24 -2.40 1.01
C GLU A 75 18.49 -1.52 0.91
N LYS A 76 18.93 -1.23 -0.33
CA LYS A 76 20.04 -0.33 -0.57
C LYS A 76 19.71 1.08 -0.08
N TYR A 77 18.56 1.61 -0.48
CA TYR A 77 18.08 2.92 -0.07
C TYR A 77 18.01 3.04 1.45
N PHE A 78 17.39 2.07 2.12
CA PHE A 78 17.34 2.04 3.60
C PHE A 78 18.72 2.04 4.25
N LYS A 79 19.70 1.28 3.72
CA LYS A 79 21.07 1.25 4.27
C LYS A 79 21.76 2.60 4.16
N GLU A 80 21.60 3.28 3.02
CA GLU A 80 22.19 4.59 2.74
C GLU A 80 21.57 5.69 3.62
N HIS A 81 20.25 5.65 3.82
CA HIS A 81 19.47 6.65 4.55
C HIS A 81 19.08 6.24 5.98
N ARG A 82 19.60 5.12 6.48
CA ARG A 82 19.19 4.55 7.78
C ARG A 82 19.18 5.54 8.94
N LYS A 83 20.08 6.51 8.95
CA LYS A 83 20.23 7.51 10.02
C LYS A 83 19.09 8.54 10.03
N GLU A 84 18.35 8.66 8.96
CA GLU A 84 17.24 9.58 8.79
C GLU A 84 15.97 9.03 9.46
N TYR A 85 15.82 7.69 9.48
CA TYR A 85 14.68 7.01 10.11
C TYR A 85 14.84 6.96 11.63
N LYS A 86 14.10 7.82 12.33
CA LYS A 86 14.14 7.98 13.79
C LYS A 86 12.74 7.92 14.36
N TRP A 87 12.64 7.45 15.59
CA TRP A 87 11.42 7.46 16.36
C TRP A 87 11.53 8.42 17.54
N ASP A 88 10.44 9.05 17.92
CA ASP A 88 10.38 9.94 19.07
C ASP A 88 10.52 9.18 20.39
N ALA A 89 10.18 7.89 20.41
CA ALA A 89 10.26 7.01 21.56
C ALA A 89 10.64 5.58 21.17
N PRO A 90 11.28 4.82 22.09
CA PRO A 90 11.57 3.41 21.87
C PRO A 90 10.31 2.60 21.59
N ARG A 91 10.45 1.58 20.72
CA ARG A 91 9.38 0.62 20.41
C ARG A 91 9.74 -0.78 20.92
N PHE A 92 8.74 -1.59 21.19
CA PHE A 92 8.92 -3.00 21.50
C PHE A 92 8.68 -3.83 20.22
N LYS A 93 9.74 -4.45 19.71
CA LYS A 93 9.67 -5.38 18.59
C LYS A 93 9.54 -6.79 19.14
N GLY A 94 8.33 -7.37 19.02
CA GLY A 94 8.05 -8.64 19.67
C GLY A 94 6.62 -9.13 19.52
N ILE A 95 6.23 -9.97 20.44
CA ILE A 95 4.87 -10.50 20.58
C ILE A 95 4.31 -10.25 21.97
N ALA A 96 3.02 -9.93 22.02
CA ALA A 96 2.15 -10.10 23.17
C ALA A 96 1.35 -11.39 22.95
N TYR A 97 1.29 -12.28 23.95
CA TYR A 97 0.60 -13.55 23.75
C TYR A 97 -0.07 -14.05 25.02
N HIS A 98 -1.13 -14.82 24.80
CA HIS A 98 -1.96 -15.41 25.85
C HIS A 98 -2.03 -16.92 25.63
N VAL A 99 -1.84 -17.71 26.68
CA VAL A 99 -1.80 -19.16 26.61
C VAL A 99 -2.74 -19.80 27.63
N LYS A 100 -3.14 -21.04 27.35
CA LYS A 100 -3.96 -21.83 28.25
C LYS A 100 -3.14 -22.48 29.36
N ASP A 101 -1.91 -22.90 29.02
CA ASP A 101 -1.04 -23.68 29.88
C ASP A 101 0.33 -22.97 30.06
N ASP A 102 0.84 -23.01 31.27
CA ASP A 102 2.16 -22.42 31.64
C ASP A 102 3.31 -23.01 30.84
N ALA A 103 3.22 -24.29 30.46
CA ALA A 103 4.22 -24.95 29.61
C ALA A 103 4.35 -24.24 28.24
N ASP A 104 3.26 -23.71 27.72
CA ASP A 104 3.27 -23.02 26.43
C ASP A 104 4.00 -21.68 26.47
N VAL A 105 4.15 -21.04 27.64
CA VAL A 105 4.93 -19.79 27.77
C VAL A 105 6.39 -20.01 27.35
N LYS A 106 7.02 -21.07 27.85
CA LYS A 106 8.40 -21.42 27.48
C LYS A 106 8.49 -21.99 26.08
N ALA A 107 7.52 -22.82 25.69
CA ALA A 107 7.48 -23.43 24.35
C ALA A 107 7.39 -22.39 23.24
N VAL A 108 6.55 -21.35 23.40
CA VAL A 108 6.42 -20.21 22.47
C VAL A 108 7.77 -19.50 22.31
N ARG A 109 8.45 -19.15 23.40
CA ARG A 109 9.76 -18.49 23.35
C ARG A 109 10.81 -19.35 22.63
N ASN A 110 10.86 -20.64 22.95
CA ASN A 110 11.85 -21.55 22.37
C ASN A 110 11.61 -21.74 20.86
N SER A 111 10.38 -21.76 20.39
CA SER A 111 10.04 -21.97 18.97
C SER A 111 10.48 -20.81 18.06
N ILE A 112 10.67 -19.59 18.62
CA ILE A 112 10.99 -18.39 17.84
C ILE A 112 12.34 -17.74 18.21
N LYS A 113 13.04 -18.23 19.23
CA LYS A 113 14.27 -17.64 19.75
C LYS A 113 15.36 -17.44 18.68
N ASN A 114 15.52 -18.38 17.77
CA ASN A 114 16.53 -18.36 16.71
C ASN A 114 15.91 -18.21 15.31
N VAL A 115 14.72 -17.67 15.22
CA VAL A 115 13.95 -17.52 13.99
C VAL A 115 13.87 -16.03 13.65
N PRO A 116 14.01 -15.63 12.38
CA PRO A 116 13.82 -14.23 11.96
C PRO A 116 12.42 -13.71 12.33
N PHE A 117 12.36 -12.48 12.83
CA PHE A 117 11.10 -11.86 13.28
C PHE A 117 10.00 -11.91 12.23
N LYS A 118 10.34 -11.76 10.96
CA LYS A 118 9.40 -11.79 9.83
C LYS A 118 8.49 -13.02 9.84
N VAL A 119 9.05 -14.21 10.17
CA VAL A 119 8.32 -15.49 10.10
C VAL A 119 7.77 -15.96 11.45
N TRP A 120 7.90 -15.20 12.54
CA TRP A 120 7.40 -15.60 13.87
C TRP A 120 5.93 -15.96 13.87
N ALA A 121 5.07 -15.15 13.24
CA ALA A 121 3.62 -15.40 13.21
C ALA A 121 3.28 -16.74 12.57
N GLU A 122 3.93 -17.06 11.45
CA GLU A 122 3.72 -18.34 10.77
C GLU A 122 4.27 -19.53 11.54
N THR A 123 5.46 -19.40 12.13
CA THR A 123 6.06 -20.42 13.00
C THR A 123 5.13 -20.74 14.17
N LEU A 124 4.64 -19.72 14.86
CA LEU A 124 3.72 -19.89 16.00
C LEU A 124 2.39 -20.50 15.58
N ARG A 125 1.83 -20.06 14.46
CA ARG A 125 0.60 -20.63 13.92
C ARG A 125 0.75 -22.12 13.60
N LYS A 126 1.84 -22.51 12.94
CA LYS A 126 2.12 -23.90 12.59
C LYS A 126 2.37 -24.77 13.83
N THR A 127 3.09 -24.25 14.82
CA THR A 127 3.50 -25.01 15.98
C THR A 127 2.36 -25.19 17.00
N PHE A 128 1.54 -24.18 17.22
CA PHE A 128 0.56 -24.19 18.32
C PHE A 128 -0.90 -24.20 17.88
N ASN A 129 -1.19 -23.72 16.65
CA ASN A 129 -2.55 -23.50 16.19
C ASN A 129 -2.85 -24.21 14.85
N SER A 130 -2.10 -25.27 14.49
CA SER A 130 -2.32 -26.06 13.25
C SER A 130 -3.42 -27.11 13.39
N GLY A 131 -3.79 -27.49 14.62
CA GLY A 131 -4.81 -28.48 14.92
C GLY A 131 -6.21 -27.87 15.04
N LYS A 132 -7.14 -28.72 15.53
CA LYS A 132 -8.52 -28.28 15.81
C LYS A 132 -8.60 -27.29 16.99
N GLU A 133 -7.63 -27.33 17.89
CA GLU A 133 -7.56 -26.49 19.06
C GLU A 133 -6.58 -25.32 18.85
N ILE A 134 -7.04 -24.13 19.20
CA ILE A 134 -6.19 -22.93 19.27
C ILE A 134 -5.57 -22.88 20.67
N ARG A 135 -4.27 -23.14 20.78
CA ARG A 135 -3.55 -23.20 22.06
C ARG A 135 -3.09 -21.84 22.53
N ILE A 136 -2.77 -20.92 21.61
CA ILE A 136 -2.25 -19.59 21.94
C ILE A 136 -2.95 -18.50 21.13
N ARG A 137 -3.07 -17.31 21.73
CA ARG A 137 -3.43 -16.07 21.06
C ARG A 137 -2.21 -15.16 21.02
N VAL A 138 -1.86 -14.67 19.84
CA VAL A 138 -0.62 -13.90 19.64
C VAL A 138 -0.90 -12.65 18.83
N GLU A 139 -0.38 -11.54 19.30
CA GLU A 139 -0.24 -10.30 18.55
C GLU A 139 1.25 -10.02 18.35
N LYS A 140 1.70 -10.00 17.08
CA LYS A 140 3.07 -9.70 16.70
C LYS A 140 3.14 -8.29 16.15
N GLY A 141 4.09 -7.50 16.61
CA GLY A 141 4.21 -6.13 16.13
C GLY A 141 5.46 -5.41 16.58
N LEU A 142 5.48 -4.16 16.14
CA LEU A 142 6.39 -3.12 16.57
C LEU A 142 5.56 -2.11 17.37
N PHE A 143 5.45 -2.34 18.68
CA PHE A 143 4.55 -1.60 19.56
C PHE A 143 5.23 -0.33 20.09
N LYS A 144 4.54 0.79 20.02
CA LYS A 144 4.82 1.96 20.86
C LYS A 144 3.97 1.93 22.11
N GLU A 145 4.27 2.79 23.08
CA GLU A 145 3.44 2.93 24.27
C GLU A 145 2.03 3.38 23.89
N GLY A 146 1.04 2.64 24.35
CA GLY A 146 -0.37 2.83 24.05
C GLY A 146 -0.96 1.87 23.02
N ASP A 147 -0.13 1.14 22.26
CA ASP A 147 -0.62 0.24 21.20
C ASP A 147 -1.21 -1.08 21.75
N ASN A 148 -0.64 -1.60 22.86
CA ASN A 148 -1.10 -2.86 23.43
C ASN A 148 -0.98 -2.85 24.94
N ALA A 149 -2.09 -3.06 25.66
CA ALA A 149 -2.15 -2.97 27.11
C ALA A 149 -1.22 -3.95 27.85
N LEU A 150 -1.01 -5.16 27.31
CA LEU A 150 -0.09 -6.13 27.90
C LEU A 150 1.36 -5.68 27.74
N VAL A 151 1.73 -5.17 26.57
CA VAL A 151 3.06 -4.59 26.31
C VAL A 151 3.28 -3.36 27.20
N ASP A 152 2.28 -2.50 27.32
CA ASP A 152 2.33 -1.32 28.20
C ASP A 152 2.61 -1.71 29.65
N SER A 153 1.90 -2.70 30.16
CA SER A 153 2.04 -3.16 31.53
C SER A 153 3.40 -3.82 31.77
N VAL A 154 3.79 -4.77 30.91
CA VAL A 154 4.96 -5.66 31.15
C VAL A 154 6.26 -5.00 30.69
N VAL A 155 6.26 -4.37 29.52
CA VAL A 155 7.47 -3.88 28.85
C VAL A 155 7.73 -2.40 29.14
N PHE A 156 6.70 -1.56 28.97
CA PHE A 156 6.81 -0.12 29.22
C PHE A 156 6.59 0.25 30.69
N LYS A 157 6.04 -0.67 31.49
CA LYS A 157 5.74 -0.46 32.94
C LYS A 157 4.83 0.76 33.16
N LYS A 158 3.89 0.95 32.25
CA LYS A 158 2.95 2.07 32.28
C LYS A 158 2.00 1.93 33.46
N ARG A 159 1.95 2.93 34.34
CA ARG A 159 1.03 2.95 35.47
C ARG A 159 -0.42 2.99 34.98
N GLY A 160 -1.26 2.12 35.50
CA GLY A 160 -2.70 2.08 35.16
C GLY A 160 -3.02 1.35 33.85
N ALA A 161 -2.08 0.71 33.19
CA ALA A 161 -2.38 -0.16 32.04
C ALA A 161 -3.27 -1.32 32.51
N LYS A 162 -4.49 -1.40 31.96
CA LYS A 162 -5.47 -2.45 32.31
C LYS A 162 -5.41 -3.53 31.23
N VAL A 163 -4.83 -4.68 31.58
CA VAL A 163 -4.82 -5.86 30.72
C VAL A 163 -6.14 -6.61 30.88
N SER A 164 -6.90 -6.74 29.81
CA SER A 164 -8.11 -7.56 29.80
C SER A 164 -7.74 -9.04 29.79
N LYS A 165 -8.10 -9.77 30.83
CA LYS A 165 -7.85 -11.22 30.88
C LYS A 165 -8.79 -11.97 29.94
N LEU A 166 -8.21 -12.83 29.12
CA LEU A 166 -8.98 -13.75 28.30
C LEU A 166 -9.36 -14.99 29.12
N LYS A 167 -10.67 -15.27 29.26
CA LYS A 167 -11.18 -16.38 30.05
C LYS A 167 -10.54 -17.72 29.71
N ASP A 168 -10.39 -17.98 28.40
CA ASP A 168 -9.86 -19.25 27.91
C ASP A 168 -8.32 -19.27 27.77
N TYR A 169 -7.64 -18.14 28.02
CA TYR A 169 -6.19 -17.98 27.93
C TYR A 169 -5.71 -17.10 29.10
N PRO A 170 -5.72 -17.64 30.33
CA PRO A 170 -5.55 -16.83 31.56
C PRO A 170 -4.10 -16.35 31.76
N ILE A 171 -3.13 -16.88 31.01
CA ILE A 171 -1.72 -16.60 31.21
C ILE A 171 -1.21 -15.66 30.14
N ASP A 172 -0.76 -14.50 30.56
CA ASP A 172 -0.28 -13.41 29.73
C ASP A 172 1.24 -13.38 29.70
N ALA A 173 1.86 -13.22 28.53
CA ALA A 173 3.30 -13.10 28.40
C ALA A 173 3.71 -12.23 27.20
N THR A 174 4.96 -11.76 27.24
CA THR A 174 5.59 -11.05 26.13
C THR A 174 6.94 -11.67 25.81
N TYR A 175 7.36 -11.59 24.54
CA TYR A 175 8.70 -11.96 24.10
C TYR A 175 9.15 -11.05 22.96
N GLY A 176 10.35 -10.48 23.10
CA GLY A 176 10.92 -9.54 22.16
C GLY A 176 11.94 -8.63 22.82
N LYS A 177 12.23 -7.52 22.18
CA LYS A 177 13.18 -6.51 22.67
C LYS A 177 12.69 -5.08 22.44
N LYS A 178 13.08 -4.19 23.34
CA LYS A 178 12.93 -2.74 23.10
C LYS A 178 14.06 -2.29 22.15
N ILE A 179 13.69 -1.50 21.16
CA ILE A 179 14.60 -0.90 20.19
C ILE A 179 14.31 0.60 20.11
N SER A 180 15.37 1.40 20.07
CA SER A 180 15.27 2.87 20.04
C SER A 180 15.22 3.48 18.63
N ALA A 181 15.62 2.68 17.62
CA ALA A 181 15.61 3.07 16.22
C ALA A 181 15.34 1.86 15.33
N PRO A 182 14.90 2.05 14.07
CA PRO A 182 14.71 0.99 13.11
C PRO A 182 15.98 0.14 12.93
N GLN A 183 15.83 -1.18 12.95
CA GLN A 183 16.93 -2.13 12.79
C GLN A 183 16.99 -2.74 11.40
N ASP A 184 15.86 -2.90 10.78
CA ASP A 184 15.73 -3.38 9.41
C ASP A 184 14.62 -2.61 8.68
N ILE A 185 14.54 -2.79 7.37
CA ILE A 185 13.59 -2.08 6.52
C ILE A 185 12.13 -2.33 6.92
N ASP A 186 11.81 -3.53 7.40
CA ASP A 186 10.43 -3.89 7.76
C ASP A 186 9.91 -3.04 8.95
N ASP A 187 10.80 -2.46 9.75
CA ASP A 187 10.44 -1.57 10.85
C ASP A 187 9.87 -0.22 10.40
N VAL A 188 10.20 0.21 9.18
CA VAL A 188 9.80 1.51 8.57
C VAL A 188 9.51 1.38 7.07
N ARG A 189 9.10 0.19 6.63
CA ARG A 189 8.94 -0.11 5.20
C ARG A 189 8.07 0.90 4.46
N GLY A 190 6.97 1.36 5.06
CA GLY A 190 6.08 2.34 4.43
C GLY A 190 6.77 3.67 4.15
N GLU A 191 7.56 4.16 5.10
CA GLU A 191 8.34 5.38 4.96
C GLU A 191 9.42 5.21 3.88
N VAL A 192 10.18 4.10 3.93
CA VAL A 192 11.25 3.80 2.96
C VAL A 192 10.70 3.67 1.54
N VAL A 193 9.55 3.01 1.34
CA VAL A 193 8.92 2.89 0.02
C VAL A 193 8.53 4.26 -0.52
N SER A 194 7.96 5.11 0.32
CA SER A 194 7.57 6.48 -0.06
C SER A 194 8.78 7.33 -0.46
N ASP A 195 9.84 7.29 0.33
CA ASP A 195 11.04 8.08 0.08
C ASP A 195 11.80 7.59 -1.15
N TYR A 196 11.90 6.27 -1.32
CA TYR A 196 12.50 5.65 -2.50
C TYR A 196 11.71 5.97 -3.77
N GLN A 197 10.38 5.97 -3.68
CA GLN A 197 9.51 6.39 -4.78
C GLN A 197 9.80 7.85 -5.19
N ASN A 198 9.91 8.75 -4.22
CA ASN A 198 10.23 10.16 -4.47
C ASN A 198 11.61 10.32 -5.14
N GLU A 199 12.60 9.51 -4.74
CA GLU A 199 13.93 9.52 -5.39
C GLU A 199 13.87 9.03 -6.83
N LEU A 200 13.14 7.94 -7.09
CA LEU A 200 12.96 7.41 -8.45
C LEU A 200 12.23 8.42 -9.34
N GLU A 201 11.20 9.07 -8.83
CA GLU A 201 10.45 10.11 -9.55
C GLU A 201 11.34 11.30 -9.90
N LYS A 202 12.12 11.78 -8.94
CA LYS A 202 13.06 12.88 -9.15
C LYS A 202 14.08 12.56 -10.26
N LYS A 203 14.70 11.38 -10.20
CA LYS A 203 15.66 10.92 -11.22
C LYS A 203 14.99 10.81 -12.59
N TRP A 204 13.80 10.24 -12.64
CA TRP A 204 13.06 10.12 -13.90
C TRP A 204 12.72 11.48 -14.51
N ILE A 205 12.28 12.46 -13.69
CA ILE A 205 12.02 13.83 -14.17
C ILE A 205 13.29 14.50 -14.68
N GLU A 206 14.43 14.31 -14.00
CA GLU A 206 15.73 14.82 -14.46
C GLU A 206 16.12 14.22 -15.81
N GLU A 207 16.02 12.90 -16.00
CA GLU A 207 16.25 12.22 -17.27
C GLU A 207 15.31 12.71 -18.39
N LEU A 208 14.03 12.95 -18.07
CA LEU A 208 13.07 13.49 -19.04
C LEU A 208 13.43 14.91 -19.47
N ARG A 209 13.86 15.77 -18.55
CA ARG A 209 14.27 17.15 -18.86
C ARG A 209 15.52 17.21 -19.73
N GLU A 210 16.47 16.29 -19.53
CA GLU A 210 17.65 16.18 -20.38
C GLU A 210 17.28 15.70 -21.79
N LYS A 211 16.39 14.71 -21.88
CA LYS A 211 15.99 14.08 -23.15
C LYS A 211 15.02 14.93 -23.96
N TYR A 212 14.14 15.67 -23.28
CA TYR A 212 13.08 16.45 -23.89
C TYR A 212 13.13 17.91 -23.39
N PRO A 213 13.94 18.77 -24.02
CA PRO A 213 13.98 20.18 -23.64
C PRO A 213 12.62 20.84 -23.87
N VAL A 214 12.18 21.63 -22.87
CA VAL A 214 10.90 22.33 -22.90
C VAL A 214 11.12 23.79 -23.23
N GLU A 215 10.53 24.25 -24.33
CA GLU A 215 10.46 25.68 -24.70
C GLU A 215 9.08 26.23 -24.33
N ILE A 216 9.08 27.35 -23.62
CA ILE A 216 7.84 28.02 -23.19
C ILE A 216 7.66 29.27 -24.05
N ASP A 217 6.58 29.31 -24.85
CA ASP A 217 6.14 30.53 -25.52
C ASP A 217 5.52 31.48 -24.48
N LYS A 218 6.33 32.52 -24.13
CA LYS A 218 5.95 33.49 -23.10
C LYS A 218 4.80 34.40 -23.53
N GLU A 219 4.64 34.64 -24.84
CA GLU A 219 3.56 35.47 -25.39
C GLU A 219 2.24 34.74 -25.26
N VAL A 220 2.21 33.44 -25.64
CA VAL A 220 1.04 32.59 -25.48
C VAL A 220 0.70 32.39 -24.00
N LEU A 221 1.71 32.11 -23.16
CA LEU A 221 1.52 31.92 -21.71
C LEU A 221 0.88 33.17 -21.06
N ALA A 222 1.25 34.37 -21.49
CA ALA A 222 0.68 35.63 -20.98
C ALA A 222 -0.83 35.80 -21.30
N THR A 223 -1.37 35.02 -22.21
CA THR A 223 -2.82 35.07 -22.57
C THR A 223 -3.68 34.14 -21.70
N VAL A 224 -3.10 33.13 -21.04
CA VAL A 224 -3.82 32.06 -20.33
C VAL A 224 -4.61 32.58 -19.11
N ASN A 225 -4.18 33.64 -18.46
CA ASN A 225 -4.78 34.19 -17.24
C ASN A 225 -5.59 35.48 -17.46
N LYS A 226 -6.11 35.69 -18.65
CA LYS A 226 -6.93 36.89 -18.96
C LYS A 226 -8.43 36.59 -19.00
N HIS A 227 -8.91 35.72 -18.10
CA HIS A 227 -10.36 35.47 -17.90
C HIS A 227 -10.84 36.07 -16.62
#